data_fe90a256871fcc48ba4dc44df4c2befc
#
_entry.id   fe90a256871fcc48ba4dc44df4c2befc
#
_cell.length_a   1.000
_cell.length_b   1.000
_cell.length_c   1.000
_cell.angle_alpha   90.00
_cell.angle_beta   90.00
_cell.angle_gamma   90.00
#
_symmetry.space_group_name_H-M   'P 1'
#
loop_
_entity.id
_entity.type
_entity.pdbx_description
1 polymer ?
#
loop_
_entity_poly.entity_id
_entity_poly.type
_entity_poly.pdbx_seq_one_letter_code
_entity_poly.pdbx_strand_id
1 'polypeptide(L)'
;MQYLVAGILKPGNNDKLVALHDEFNDHIGQASERIALFGLLRDKSGERSGYLAFIEAENFDEAERFLQQSPFYQNELYDRVEVAEFTPEVGAFERA
;
A
#
# COMPACT_ATOMS: atom_id res chain seq x y z
N MET A 1 -16.07 1.77 -5.23
CA MET A 1 -15.11 2.40 -6.14
C MET A 1 -13.71 1.95 -5.77
N GLN A 2 -12.86 1.75 -6.75
CA GLN A 2 -11.49 1.32 -6.47
C GLN A 2 -10.54 2.50 -6.40
N TYR A 3 -9.61 2.41 -5.47
CA TYR A 3 -8.59 3.42 -5.26
C TYR A 3 -7.22 2.79 -5.26
N LEU A 4 -6.27 3.50 -5.87
CA LEU A 4 -4.86 3.19 -5.77
C LEU A 4 -4.34 3.82 -4.49
N VAL A 5 -3.64 3.04 -3.68
CA VAL A 5 -2.93 3.54 -2.51
C VAL A 5 -1.50 3.03 -2.60
N ALA A 6 -0.55 3.93 -2.65
CA ALA A 6 0.85 3.55 -2.84
C ALA A 6 1.76 4.37 -1.94
N GLY A 7 2.87 3.77 -1.54
CA GLY A 7 3.90 4.46 -0.79
C GLY A 7 5.28 4.06 -1.25
N ILE A 8 6.13 5.05 -1.46
CA ILE A 8 7.54 4.85 -1.80
C ILE A 8 8.36 5.04 -0.54
N LEU A 9 9.16 4.03 -0.19
CA LEU A 9 9.91 4.02 1.06
C LEU A 9 11.16 4.91 0.99
N LYS A 10 11.46 5.55 2.12
CA LYS A 10 12.74 6.25 2.28
C LYS A 10 13.86 5.21 2.35
N PRO A 11 15.00 5.46 1.71
CA PRO A 11 16.11 4.51 1.79
C PRO A 11 16.71 4.47 3.19
N GLY A 12 17.39 3.38 3.50
CA GLY A 12 18.16 3.27 4.74
C GLY A 12 17.35 2.91 5.98
N ASN A 13 16.09 2.51 5.83
CA ASN A 13 15.23 2.19 6.97
C ASN A 13 14.87 0.71 7.07
N ASN A 14 15.70 -0.17 6.52
CA ASN A 14 15.39 -1.58 6.50
C ASN A 14 15.15 -2.17 7.89
N ASP A 15 15.93 -1.76 8.88
CA ASP A 15 15.77 -2.24 10.25
C ASP A 15 14.39 -1.85 10.82
N LYS A 16 13.92 -0.65 10.51
CA LYS A 16 12.61 -0.19 10.96
C LYS A 16 11.49 -0.94 10.26
N LEU A 17 11.66 -1.25 8.98
CA LEU A 17 10.69 -2.04 8.24
C LEU A 17 10.55 -3.43 8.84
N VAL A 18 11.67 -4.06 9.16
CA VAL A 18 11.66 -5.38 9.79
C VAL A 18 10.96 -5.33 11.15
N ALA A 19 11.27 -4.30 11.95
CA ALA A 19 10.68 -4.15 13.27
C ALA A 19 9.16 -3.95 13.23
N LEU A 20 8.64 -3.35 12.17
CA LEU A 20 7.21 -3.07 12.03
C LEU A 20 6.47 -4.09 11.17
N HIS A 21 7.16 -5.13 10.73
CA HIS A 21 6.62 -6.10 9.77
C HIS A 21 5.32 -6.74 10.25
N ASP A 22 5.27 -7.21 11.49
CA ASP A 22 4.10 -7.86 12.04
C ASP A 22 2.91 -6.91 12.14
N GLU A 23 3.15 -5.68 12.58
CA GLU A 23 2.10 -4.66 12.67
C GLU A 23 1.56 -4.32 11.28
N PHE A 24 2.46 -4.25 10.30
CA PHE A 24 2.05 -3.96 8.92
C PHE A 24 1.20 -5.10 8.37
N ASN A 25 1.58 -6.34 8.61
CA ASN A 25 0.79 -7.50 8.18
C ASN A 25 -0.59 -7.51 8.83
N ASP A 26 -0.67 -7.15 10.11
CA ASP A 26 -1.96 -7.03 10.79
C ASP A 26 -2.84 -5.97 10.15
N HIS A 27 -2.25 -4.82 9.80
CA HIS A 27 -2.97 -3.75 9.14
C HIS A 27 -3.56 -4.21 7.80
N ILE A 28 -2.76 -4.91 7.00
CA ILE A 28 -3.22 -5.45 5.71
C ILE A 28 -4.29 -6.53 5.95
N GLY A 29 -4.09 -7.39 6.93
CA GLY A 29 -5.04 -8.45 7.26
C GLY A 29 -6.41 -7.93 7.66
N GLN A 30 -6.45 -6.84 8.42
CA GLN A 30 -7.70 -6.22 8.86
C GLN A 30 -8.49 -5.63 7.70
N ALA A 31 -7.81 -5.22 6.63
CA ALA A 31 -8.43 -4.61 5.47
C ALA A 31 -8.62 -5.61 4.31
N SER A 32 -8.32 -6.89 4.51
CA SER A 32 -8.22 -7.87 3.43
C SER A 32 -9.47 -7.97 2.57
N GLU A 33 -10.65 -7.80 3.15
CA GLU A 33 -11.91 -7.89 2.39
C GLU A 33 -12.07 -6.75 1.39
N ARG A 34 -11.41 -5.62 1.64
CA ARG A 34 -11.47 -4.46 0.77
C ARG A 34 -10.33 -4.39 -0.22
N ILE A 35 -9.32 -5.24 -0.06
CA ILE A 35 -8.14 -5.22 -0.91
C ILE A 35 -8.37 -6.11 -2.13
N ALA A 36 -8.38 -5.48 -3.31
CA ALA A 36 -8.47 -6.23 -4.57
C ALA A 36 -7.11 -6.80 -4.95
N LEU A 37 -6.04 -6.04 -4.66
CA LEU A 37 -4.69 -6.46 -4.98
C LEU A 37 -3.73 -5.69 -4.08
N PHE A 38 -2.74 -6.37 -3.53
CA PHE A 38 -1.69 -5.76 -2.74
C PHE A 38 -0.36 -6.37 -3.14
N GLY A 39 0.65 -5.54 -3.27
CA GLY A 39 1.95 -6.04 -3.64
C GLY A 39 3.06 -5.09 -3.25
N LEU A 40 4.27 -5.58 -3.38
CA LEU A 40 5.42 -4.77 -3.08
C LEU A 40 6.11 -4.33 -4.38
N LEU A 41 6.71 -3.15 -4.30
CA LEU A 41 7.45 -2.58 -5.42
C LEU A 41 8.94 -2.82 -5.20
N ARG A 42 9.64 -3.13 -6.28
CA ARG A 42 11.09 -3.32 -6.24
C ARG A 42 11.76 -2.35 -7.20
N ASP A 43 12.92 -1.87 -6.83
CA ASP A 43 13.71 -1.02 -7.71
C ASP A 43 14.56 -1.87 -8.66
N LYS A 44 15.41 -1.22 -9.44
CA LYS A 44 16.24 -1.87 -10.45
C LYS A 44 17.23 -2.89 -9.86
N SER A 45 17.63 -2.69 -8.60
CA SER A 45 18.55 -3.60 -7.92
C SER A 45 17.83 -4.78 -7.26
N GLY A 46 16.49 -4.81 -7.32
CA GLY A 46 15.69 -5.84 -6.69
C GLY A 46 15.35 -5.55 -5.24
N GLU A 47 15.75 -4.40 -4.73
CA GLU A 47 15.46 -4.00 -3.36
C GLU A 47 14.02 -3.53 -3.22
N ARG A 48 13.43 -3.77 -2.06
CA ARG A 48 12.08 -3.30 -1.76
C ARG A 48 12.06 -1.77 -1.77
N SER A 49 11.22 -1.19 -2.61
CA SER A 49 11.14 0.26 -2.77
C SER A 49 9.80 0.83 -2.35
N GLY A 50 8.78 0.00 -2.13
CA GLY A 50 7.48 0.50 -1.73
C GLY A 50 6.41 -0.55 -1.75
N TYR A 51 5.18 -0.09 -1.56
CA TYR A 51 3.98 -0.93 -1.56
C TYR A 51 2.89 -0.26 -2.35
N LEU A 52 2.05 -1.08 -2.95
CA LEU A 52 0.92 -0.61 -3.73
C LEU A 52 -0.29 -1.49 -3.45
N ALA A 53 -1.43 -0.87 -3.24
CA ALA A 53 -2.69 -1.58 -3.06
C ALA A 53 -3.76 -0.97 -3.93
N PHE A 54 -4.66 -1.83 -4.44
CA PHE A 54 -5.93 -1.39 -4.99
C PHE A 54 -7.00 -1.81 -4.01
N ILE A 55 -7.75 -0.84 -3.50
CA ILE A 55 -8.73 -1.11 -2.45
C ILE A 55 -10.11 -0.62 -2.87
N GLU A 56 -11.14 -1.27 -2.32
CA GLU A 56 -12.51 -0.81 -2.45
C GLU A 56 -12.78 0.17 -1.33
N ALA A 57 -13.24 1.36 -1.69
CA ALA A 57 -13.59 2.39 -0.72
C ALA A 57 -14.71 3.25 -1.28
N GLU A 58 -15.44 3.92 -0.40
CA GLU A 58 -16.57 4.73 -0.80
C GLU A 58 -16.16 6.12 -1.31
N ASN A 59 -15.03 6.62 -0.80
CA ASN A 59 -14.54 7.95 -1.15
C ASN A 59 -13.05 8.06 -0.86
N PHE A 60 -12.48 9.20 -1.23
CA PHE A 60 -11.05 9.47 -1.00
C PHE A 60 -10.69 9.44 0.49
N ASP A 61 -11.54 9.98 1.34
CA ASP A 61 -11.25 10.04 2.77
C ASP A 61 -11.05 8.63 3.33
N GLU A 62 -11.86 7.68 2.91
CA GLU A 62 -11.74 6.30 3.36
C GLU A 62 -10.45 5.66 2.85
N ALA A 63 -10.11 5.91 1.60
CA ALA A 63 -8.87 5.39 1.01
C ALA A 63 -7.64 6.01 1.69
N GLU A 64 -7.68 7.31 1.95
CA GLU A 64 -6.59 7.99 2.65
C GLU A 64 -6.44 7.48 4.09
N ARG A 65 -7.55 7.20 4.75
CA ARG A 65 -7.51 6.65 6.10
C ARG A 65 -6.83 5.29 6.15
N PHE A 66 -7.08 4.46 5.14
CA PHE A 66 -6.38 3.17 5.03
C PHE A 66 -4.87 3.38 4.99
N LEU A 67 -4.39 4.32 4.18
CA LEU A 67 -2.97 4.65 4.11
C LEU A 67 -2.45 5.17 5.44
N GLN A 68 -3.18 6.11 6.04
CA GLN A 68 -2.74 6.78 7.27
C GLN A 68 -2.68 5.86 8.47
N GLN A 69 -3.42 4.77 8.46
CA GLN A 69 -3.40 3.76 9.51
C GLN A 69 -2.24 2.77 9.37
N SER A 70 -1.51 2.82 8.27
CA SER A 70 -0.35 1.96 8.08
C SER A 70 0.75 2.30 9.08
N PRO A 71 1.34 1.30 9.75
CA PRO A 71 2.49 1.54 10.63
C PRO A 71 3.66 2.22 9.92
N PHE A 72 3.85 1.93 8.64
CA PHE A 72 4.92 2.57 7.87
C PHE A 72 4.66 4.05 7.66
N TYR A 73 3.40 4.43 7.42
CA TYR A 73 3.02 5.83 7.32
C TYR A 73 3.19 6.54 8.67
N GLN A 74 2.70 5.91 9.74
CA GLN A 74 2.72 6.51 11.07
C GLN A 74 4.14 6.71 11.60
N ASN A 75 5.09 5.91 11.14
CA ASN A 75 6.49 6.01 11.52
C ASN A 75 7.33 6.76 10.49
N GLU A 76 6.67 7.45 9.56
CA GLU A 76 7.31 8.33 8.57
C GLU A 76 8.34 7.61 7.70
N LEU A 77 8.05 6.37 7.34
CA LEU A 77 8.95 5.58 6.50
C LEU A 77 8.74 5.80 5.01
N TYR A 78 7.65 6.47 4.62
CA TYR A 78 7.41 6.77 3.21
C TYR A 78 8.01 8.11 2.82
N ASP A 79 8.74 8.12 1.72
CA ASP A 79 9.25 9.33 1.10
C ASP A 79 8.14 10.11 0.42
N ARG A 80 7.23 9.38 -0.23
CA ARG A 80 6.04 9.96 -0.85
C ARG A 80 4.95 8.91 -0.91
N VAL A 81 3.71 9.39 -0.99
CA VAL A 81 2.53 8.53 -1.05
C VAL A 81 1.62 9.02 -2.16
N GLU A 82 0.75 8.13 -2.62
CA GLU A 82 -0.24 8.46 -3.63
C GLU A 82 -1.56 7.81 -3.28
N VAL A 83 -2.65 8.58 -3.37
CA VAL A 83 -4.01 8.04 -3.31
C VAL A 83 -4.76 8.59 -4.51
N ALA A 84 -5.33 7.72 -5.31
CA ALA A 84 -6.05 8.12 -6.51
C ALA A 84 -7.20 7.16 -6.77
N GLU A 85 -8.27 7.67 -7.33
CA GLU A 85 -9.34 6.81 -7.81
C GLU A 85 -8.84 6.06 -9.04
N PHE A 86 -9.09 4.76 -9.09
CA PHE A 86 -8.62 3.92 -10.19
C PHE A 86 -9.81 3.35 -10.95
N THR A 87 -9.83 3.57 -12.26
CA THR A 87 -10.84 3.00 -13.15
C THR A 87 -10.11 2.12 -14.16
N PRO A 88 -10.28 0.79 -14.09
CA PRO A 88 -9.65 -0.08 -15.07
C PRO A 88 -10.25 0.12 -16.45
N GLU A 89 -9.43 0.23 -17.47
CA GLU A 89 -9.88 0.40 -18.84
C GLU A 89 -9.54 -0.80 -19.71
N VAL A 90 -8.42 -1.46 -19.41
CA VAL A 90 -7.99 -2.66 -20.15
C VAL A 90 -7.42 -3.64 -19.13
N GLY A 91 -7.80 -4.90 -19.28
CA GLY A 91 -7.30 -5.96 -18.40
C GLY A 91 -8.09 -6.11 -17.12
N ALA A 92 -7.62 -6.98 -16.25
CA ALA A 92 -8.22 -7.25 -14.95
C ALA A 92 -7.15 -7.76 -13.99
N PHE A 93 -7.36 -7.54 -12.70
CA PHE A 93 -6.45 -8.07 -11.69
C PHE A 93 -6.63 -9.56 -11.48
N GLU A 94 -7.86 -10.04 -11.62
CA GLU A 94 -8.19 -11.43 -11.35
C GLU A 94 -7.72 -12.33 -12.47
N ARG A 95 -7.20 -13.50 -12.10
CA ARG A 95 -6.78 -14.53 -13.04
C ARG A 95 -7.46 -15.83 -12.69
N ALA A 96 -7.95 -16.50 -13.69
CA ALA A 96 -8.54 -17.81 -13.51
C ALA A 96 -7.46 -18.88 -13.31
#